data_2e0fa0aa8105b95e53a577cf5e6e3b1c
#
_entry.id   2e0fa0aa8105b95e53a577cf5e6e3b1c
#
_cell.length_a   1.000
_cell.length_b   1.000
_cell.length_c   1.000
_cell.angle_alpha   90.00
_cell.angle_beta   90.00
_cell.angle_gamma   90.00
#
_symmetry.space_group_name_H-M   'P 1'
#
loop_
_entity.id
_entity.type
_entity.pdbx_description
1 polymer ?
#
loop_
_entity_poly.entity_id
_entity_poly.type
_entity_poly.pdbx_seq_one_letter_code
_entity_poly.pdbx_strand_id
1 'polypeptide(L)'
;MENSDETYTEPAEHGTRGRTPLIATCAVLIVLSCCCLLGAGLVIYLDPLDWNLIARLTGRYDAAAEAVPADAMLYVGLDLLQLQSPEAERIFKAFADAVPEGEFGGSEDVFNDLDEEMEQEFGFTFTGDIQPWVGRHAGIGITDLQISPSGEFESIDFIFAAAIRDRAAAEAFSAVLQDRIEAESGGTIQSSEYEGTTIYALPGDPGEGIAFAIHRGTFLFSTGAAAIRESIDAKSGDSFMDTEIFRNLAGQLPGDGLLHVFATPTLMEGVAESFSPGLVSTSAFGGQIPFLGSAFSFAFVPAGIRIDTATMYDPEAVPEFLQQVNDLRLQELTIDGRIPGNTLIFAGGRGLAFTIELIRERMAADGSDASVDESMAAFESEFGFSLENDLLANLDGEYALVVLPSRDGMLAAREVSLGVVLLFETSNPDGLAPVLAALEEILARELVAPEQLEVNGAVVYQVGDPFLGEMFSYGVVENRFLVATSASLIRDLQADGPSLRVSETYQAVWGDFPNGTTPSFYFDVAGLIGSIREGMSSGDRADFDANLAGALGPFRQIAMGTRSPSPELQLTTLIVFIDGGTD
;
A
#
# COMPACT_ATOMS: atom_id res chain seq x y z
N MET A 1 -4.90 -111.75 -13.85
CA MET A 1 -4.76 -111.74 -12.38
C MET A 1 -4.24 -110.43 -11.97
N GLU A 2 -4.93 -109.83 -11.17
CA GLU A 2 -4.77 -108.63 -10.36
C GLU A 2 -5.16 -107.29 -11.02
N ASN A 3 -6.38 -106.95 -10.65
CA ASN A 3 -7.01 -105.62 -10.76
C ASN A 3 -6.34 -104.65 -9.81
N SER A 4 -5.98 -103.50 -10.31
CA SER A 4 -5.78 -102.33 -9.46
C SER A 4 -6.70 -101.20 -9.94
N ASP A 5 -7.72 -100.97 -9.02
CA ASP A 5 -8.59 -99.83 -9.07
C ASP A 5 -7.83 -98.57 -8.87
N GLU A 6 -7.82 -97.71 -9.87
CA GLU A 6 -7.40 -96.30 -9.73
C GLU A 6 -8.64 -95.45 -9.41
N THR A 7 -8.77 -95.03 -8.15
CA THR A 7 -9.72 -94.07 -7.68
C THR A 7 -9.29 -92.65 -8.13
N TYR A 8 -10.08 -92.13 -9.06
CA TYR A 8 -9.99 -90.72 -9.51
C TYR A 8 -10.56 -89.80 -8.41
N THR A 9 -9.70 -88.99 -7.82
CA THR A 9 -10.11 -87.89 -6.92
C THR A 9 -10.28 -86.62 -7.71
N GLU A 10 -11.53 -86.07 -7.77
CA GLU A 10 -11.85 -84.77 -8.32
C GLU A 10 -11.13 -83.67 -7.52
N PRO A 11 -10.57 -82.61 -8.19
CA PRO A 11 -10.02 -81.46 -7.49
C PRO A 11 -11.14 -80.56 -7.02
N ALA A 12 -11.09 -80.21 -5.73
CA ALA A 12 -11.99 -79.30 -5.08
C ALA A 12 -11.93 -77.89 -5.74
N GLU A 13 -13.07 -77.43 -6.23
CA GLU A 13 -13.31 -76.06 -6.64
C GLU A 13 -13.09 -75.12 -5.44
N HIS A 14 -12.01 -74.35 -5.44
CA HIS A 14 -11.81 -73.22 -4.55
C HIS A 14 -12.73 -72.09 -5.02
N GLY A 15 -13.88 -71.95 -4.38
CA GLY A 15 -14.79 -70.85 -4.52
C GLY A 15 -14.14 -69.54 -4.14
N THR A 16 -13.87 -68.67 -5.09
CA THR A 16 -13.52 -67.25 -4.90
C THR A 16 -14.79 -66.52 -4.41
N ARG A 17 -15.11 -66.68 -3.12
CA ARG A 17 -16.14 -65.90 -2.44
C ARG A 17 -15.55 -64.59 -1.96
N GLY A 18 -16.05 -63.45 -2.46
CA GLY A 18 -16.29 -62.31 -1.60
C GLY A 18 -15.39 -61.09 -1.72
N ARG A 19 -14.73 -60.79 -2.86
CA ARG A 19 -14.06 -59.46 -3.02
C ARG A 19 -14.80 -58.50 -3.94
N THR A 20 -15.65 -58.96 -4.81
CA THR A 20 -16.40 -58.15 -5.78
C THR A 20 -17.44 -57.20 -5.15
N PRO A 21 -18.21 -57.58 -4.13
CA PRO A 21 -19.16 -56.63 -3.54
C PRO A 21 -18.48 -55.50 -2.75
N LEU A 22 -17.36 -55.76 -2.08
CA LEU A 22 -16.64 -54.73 -1.32
C LEU A 22 -16.05 -53.66 -2.22
N ILE A 23 -15.46 -54.02 -3.32
CA ILE A 23 -14.86 -53.07 -4.32
C ILE A 23 -16.00 -52.25 -4.96
N ALA A 24 -17.12 -52.89 -5.32
CA ALA A 24 -18.27 -52.19 -5.87
C ALA A 24 -18.88 -51.19 -4.86
N THR A 25 -18.96 -51.56 -3.58
CA THR A 25 -19.44 -50.66 -2.51
C THR A 25 -18.49 -49.51 -2.27
N CYS A 26 -17.18 -49.76 -2.25
CA CYS A 26 -16.16 -48.67 -2.14
C CYS A 26 -16.21 -47.74 -3.34
N ALA A 27 -16.34 -48.25 -4.57
CA ALA A 27 -16.45 -47.43 -5.77
C ALA A 27 -17.71 -46.54 -5.75
N VAL A 28 -18.86 -47.08 -5.33
CA VAL A 28 -20.11 -46.31 -5.18
C VAL A 28 -19.99 -45.25 -4.09
N LEU A 29 -19.34 -45.54 -2.96
CA LEU A 29 -19.09 -44.55 -1.91
C LEU A 29 -18.15 -43.45 -2.35
N ILE A 30 -17.09 -43.76 -3.13
CA ILE A 30 -16.18 -42.78 -3.70
C ILE A 30 -16.93 -41.89 -4.71
N VAL A 31 -17.73 -42.45 -5.60
CA VAL A 31 -18.54 -41.68 -6.56
C VAL A 31 -19.57 -40.80 -5.85
N LEU A 32 -20.27 -41.32 -4.84
CA LEU A 32 -21.19 -40.51 -4.04
C LEU A 32 -20.47 -39.39 -3.28
N SER A 33 -19.31 -39.68 -2.69
CA SER A 33 -18.47 -38.67 -2.03
C SER A 33 -18.00 -37.59 -3.01
N CYS A 34 -17.54 -37.98 -4.20
CA CYS A 34 -17.16 -37.03 -5.26
C CYS A 34 -18.37 -36.20 -5.73
N CYS A 35 -19.53 -36.82 -5.94
CA CYS A 35 -20.74 -36.10 -6.30
C CYS A 35 -21.22 -35.14 -5.19
N CYS A 36 -21.12 -35.53 -3.92
CA CYS A 36 -21.40 -34.63 -2.79
C CYS A 36 -20.42 -33.47 -2.70
N LEU A 37 -19.13 -33.73 -2.89
CA LEU A 37 -18.09 -32.66 -2.90
C LEU A 37 -18.26 -31.71 -4.09
N LEU A 38 -18.57 -32.25 -5.28
CA LEU A 38 -18.86 -31.41 -6.46
C LEU A 38 -20.16 -30.62 -6.28
N GLY A 39 -21.21 -31.24 -5.70
CA GLY A 39 -22.47 -30.58 -5.38
C GLY A 39 -22.28 -29.47 -4.33
N ALA A 40 -21.53 -29.74 -3.27
CA ALA A 40 -21.20 -28.76 -2.25
C ALA A 40 -20.33 -27.63 -2.82
N GLY A 41 -19.34 -27.97 -3.64
CA GLY A 41 -18.51 -26.99 -4.33
C GLY A 41 -19.32 -26.10 -5.27
N LEU A 42 -20.29 -26.67 -5.99
CA LEU A 42 -21.19 -25.91 -6.87
C LEU A 42 -22.13 -25.00 -6.09
N VAL A 43 -22.68 -25.46 -4.96
CA VAL A 43 -23.53 -24.63 -4.07
C VAL A 43 -22.71 -23.48 -3.46
N ILE A 44 -21.46 -23.74 -3.06
CA ILE A 44 -20.54 -22.71 -2.55
C ILE A 44 -20.20 -21.71 -3.66
N TYR A 45 -19.97 -22.19 -4.88
CA TYR A 45 -19.59 -21.33 -6.02
C TYR A 45 -20.75 -20.50 -6.57
N LEU A 46 -21.95 -21.08 -6.65
CA LEU A 46 -23.14 -20.38 -7.16
C LEU A 46 -23.81 -19.49 -6.11
N ASP A 47 -23.53 -19.73 -4.83
CA ASP A 47 -24.10 -19.02 -3.68
C ASP A 47 -25.60 -18.67 -3.82
N PRO A 48 -26.47 -19.64 -4.15
CA PRO A 48 -27.86 -19.40 -4.55
C PRO A 48 -28.75 -18.84 -3.42
N LEU A 49 -28.19 -18.66 -2.23
CA LEU A 49 -28.87 -18.13 -1.05
C LEU A 49 -28.20 -16.84 -0.54
N ASP A 50 -27.26 -16.27 -1.31
CA ASP A 50 -26.49 -15.06 -0.97
C ASP A 50 -25.85 -15.12 0.45
N TRP A 51 -25.33 -16.30 0.82
CA TRP A 51 -24.68 -16.48 2.13
C TRP A 51 -23.24 -16.02 2.15
N ASN A 52 -22.73 -15.54 1.04
CA ASN A 52 -21.35 -15.12 0.86
C ASN A 52 -20.33 -16.16 1.36
N LEU A 53 -20.62 -17.45 1.09
CA LEU A 53 -19.87 -18.58 1.63
C LEU A 53 -18.39 -18.56 1.23
N ILE A 54 -18.08 -18.16 -0.01
CA ILE A 54 -16.69 -18.05 -0.49
C ILE A 54 -15.97 -16.96 0.29
N ALA A 55 -16.57 -15.77 0.43
CA ALA A 55 -15.98 -14.65 1.16
C ALA A 55 -15.75 -15.02 2.64
N ARG A 56 -16.72 -15.71 3.28
CA ARG A 56 -16.59 -16.20 4.67
C ARG A 56 -15.49 -17.25 4.83
N LEU A 57 -15.34 -18.18 3.89
CA LEU A 57 -14.34 -19.23 3.93
C LEU A 57 -12.92 -18.72 3.60
N THR A 58 -12.81 -17.68 2.79
CA THR A 58 -11.52 -17.07 2.41
C THR A 58 -11.08 -15.95 3.34
N GLY A 59 -11.87 -15.63 4.38
CA GLY A 59 -11.61 -14.51 5.28
C GLY A 59 -11.87 -13.12 4.69
N ARG A 60 -12.49 -13.05 3.50
CA ARG A 60 -12.80 -11.80 2.78
C ARG A 60 -14.22 -11.28 3.06
N TYR A 61 -14.96 -11.95 3.92
CA TYR A 61 -16.29 -11.50 4.33
C TYR A 61 -16.18 -10.31 5.26
N ASP A 62 -16.81 -9.21 4.88
CA ASP A 62 -16.95 -8.01 5.68
C ASP A 62 -18.44 -7.71 5.92
N ALA A 63 -18.89 -7.90 7.16
CA ALA A 63 -20.28 -7.71 7.53
C ALA A 63 -20.72 -6.25 7.49
N ALA A 64 -19.78 -5.31 7.56
CA ALA A 64 -20.06 -3.88 7.41
C ALA A 64 -20.24 -3.52 5.94
N ALA A 65 -19.37 -3.99 5.04
CA ALA A 65 -19.50 -3.78 3.59
C ALA A 65 -20.80 -4.37 3.02
N GLU A 66 -21.30 -5.47 3.61
CA GLU A 66 -22.62 -6.07 3.24
C GLU A 66 -23.79 -5.12 3.53
N ALA A 67 -23.64 -4.17 4.45
CA ALA A 67 -24.67 -3.19 4.82
C ALA A 67 -24.49 -1.82 4.12
N VAL A 68 -23.48 -1.65 3.31
CA VAL A 68 -23.23 -0.41 2.55
C VAL A 68 -23.82 -0.57 1.15
N PRO A 69 -24.57 0.40 0.62
CA PRO A 69 -25.12 0.37 -0.73
C PRO A 69 -24.03 0.25 -1.80
N ALA A 70 -24.36 -0.39 -2.93
CA ALA A 70 -23.45 -0.65 -4.04
C ALA A 70 -22.92 0.62 -4.73
N ASP A 71 -23.63 1.72 -4.64
CA ASP A 71 -23.27 3.02 -5.22
C ASP A 71 -22.40 3.89 -4.30
N ALA A 72 -22.01 3.38 -3.11
CA ALA A 72 -21.08 4.09 -2.26
C ALA A 72 -19.76 4.40 -3.00
N MET A 73 -19.31 5.65 -2.88
CA MET A 73 -18.11 6.12 -3.54
C MET A 73 -16.82 5.79 -2.76
N LEU A 74 -16.94 5.62 -1.45
CA LEU A 74 -15.87 5.24 -0.54
C LEU A 74 -16.39 4.24 0.48
N TYR A 75 -15.60 3.22 0.76
CA TYR A 75 -15.81 2.33 1.89
C TYR A 75 -14.54 2.21 2.71
N VAL A 76 -14.67 2.40 4.02
CA VAL A 76 -13.61 2.20 5.02
C VAL A 76 -14.06 1.11 5.97
N GLY A 77 -13.39 -0.03 5.96
CA GLY A 77 -13.69 -1.18 6.81
C GLY A 77 -12.60 -1.43 7.84
N LEU A 78 -12.99 -1.83 9.04
CA LEU A 78 -12.13 -2.19 10.16
C LEU A 78 -12.38 -3.63 10.59
N ASP A 79 -11.30 -4.42 10.73
CA ASP A 79 -11.31 -5.72 11.41
C ASP A 79 -10.79 -5.56 12.85
N LEU A 80 -11.70 -5.34 13.79
CA LEU A 80 -11.37 -5.05 15.17
C LEU A 80 -10.63 -6.18 15.90
N LEU A 81 -10.67 -7.43 15.38
CA LEU A 81 -9.88 -8.52 15.95
C LEU A 81 -8.38 -8.33 15.73
N GLN A 82 -7.98 -7.62 14.69
CA GLN A 82 -6.57 -7.37 14.39
C GLN A 82 -5.91 -6.43 15.41
N LEU A 83 -6.68 -5.56 16.06
CA LEU A 83 -6.17 -4.73 17.16
C LEU A 83 -5.72 -5.55 18.38
N GLN A 84 -6.27 -6.74 18.54
CA GLN A 84 -5.96 -7.67 19.64
C GLN A 84 -5.02 -8.81 19.20
N SER A 85 -4.42 -8.68 18.01
CA SER A 85 -3.47 -9.67 17.51
C SER A 85 -2.14 -9.60 18.28
N PRO A 86 -1.41 -10.71 18.42
CA PRO A 86 -0.08 -10.71 19.01
C PRO A 86 0.90 -9.78 18.27
N GLU A 87 0.71 -9.60 16.97
CA GLU A 87 1.49 -8.70 16.14
C GLU A 87 1.24 -7.24 16.51
N ALA A 88 -0.02 -6.85 16.72
CA ALA A 88 -0.38 -5.50 17.17
C ALA A 88 0.22 -5.21 18.55
N GLU A 89 0.05 -6.12 19.54
CA GLU A 89 0.58 -5.96 20.87
C GLU A 89 2.11 -5.79 20.86
N ARG A 90 2.81 -6.61 20.08
CA ARG A 90 4.27 -6.53 19.91
C ARG A 90 4.70 -5.18 19.34
N ILE A 91 3.99 -4.66 18.33
CA ILE A 91 4.31 -3.40 17.69
C ILE A 91 4.03 -2.23 18.63
N PHE A 92 2.87 -2.20 19.30
CA PHE A 92 2.57 -1.18 20.30
C PHE A 92 3.60 -1.15 21.43
N LYS A 93 4.01 -2.34 21.90
CA LYS A 93 5.08 -2.43 22.89
C LYS A 93 6.41 -1.88 22.39
N ALA A 94 6.80 -2.19 21.14
CA ALA A 94 8.04 -1.67 20.55
C ALA A 94 8.05 -0.13 20.49
N PHE A 95 6.89 0.49 20.19
CA PHE A 95 6.77 1.94 20.24
C PHE A 95 6.77 2.49 21.67
N ALA A 96 6.09 1.84 22.61
CA ALA A 96 6.08 2.25 24.01
C ALA A 96 7.50 2.21 24.62
N ASP A 97 8.29 1.19 24.27
CA ASP A 97 9.68 1.06 24.72
C ASP A 97 10.62 2.13 24.11
N ALA A 98 10.22 2.73 22.97
CA ALA A 98 11.04 3.70 22.22
C ALA A 98 10.80 5.17 22.59
N VAL A 99 9.65 5.50 23.17
CA VAL A 99 9.33 6.87 23.61
C VAL A 99 9.61 7.05 25.11
N PRO A 100 9.86 8.29 25.57
CA PRO A 100 10.08 8.57 26.99
C PRO A 100 8.92 8.07 27.87
N GLU A 101 9.26 7.62 29.09
CA GLU A 101 8.26 7.16 30.06
C GLU A 101 7.13 8.22 30.26
N GLY A 102 5.88 7.81 30.00
CA GLY A 102 4.69 8.61 30.18
C GLY A 102 4.18 9.34 28.92
N GLU A 103 4.85 9.20 27.76
CA GLU A 103 4.35 9.75 26.50
C GLU A 103 3.50 8.74 25.71
N PHE A 104 3.73 7.43 25.88
CA PHE A 104 2.96 6.35 25.26
C PHE A 104 3.12 5.06 26.02
N GLY A 105 2.06 4.50 26.58
CA GLY A 105 2.04 3.25 27.37
C GLY A 105 1.59 2.01 26.60
N GLY A 106 1.51 2.10 25.28
CA GLY A 106 1.15 0.97 24.42
C GLY A 106 -0.35 0.94 24.05
N SER A 107 -0.89 -0.26 23.85
CA SER A 107 -2.30 -0.41 23.38
C SER A 107 -3.34 0.11 24.39
N GLU A 108 -3.05 0.09 25.69
CA GLU A 108 -3.95 0.62 26.74
C GLU A 108 -4.11 2.13 26.61
N ASP A 109 -3.05 2.88 26.31
CA ASP A 109 -3.12 4.33 26.13
C ASP A 109 -3.93 4.69 24.89
N VAL A 110 -3.77 3.95 23.77
CA VAL A 110 -4.58 4.19 22.58
C VAL A 110 -6.08 4.07 22.87
N PHE A 111 -6.47 3.07 23.67
CA PHE A 111 -7.87 2.91 24.04
C PHE A 111 -8.33 3.96 25.07
N ASN A 112 -7.45 4.37 25.99
CA ASN A 112 -7.76 5.42 26.96
C ASN A 112 -7.92 6.78 26.27
N ASP A 113 -7.04 7.13 25.34
CA ASP A 113 -7.11 8.35 24.54
C ASP A 113 -8.40 8.36 23.70
N LEU A 114 -8.72 7.21 23.05
CA LEU A 114 -9.96 7.04 22.30
C LEU A 114 -11.19 7.21 23.20
N ASP A 115 -11.19 6.62 24.40
CA ASP A 115 -12.27 6.76 25.37
C ASP A 115 -12.43 8.21 25.83
N GLU A 116 -11.31 8.92 26.12
CA GLU A 116 -11.34 10.33 26.54
C GLU A 116 -11.90 11.23 25.42
N GLU A 117 -11.45 11.04 24.17
CA GLU A 117 -11.92 11.80 23.03
C GLU A 117 -13.42 11.53 22.76
N MET A 118 -13.83 10.26 22.77
CA MET A 118 -15.22 9.88 22.56
C MET A 118 -16.14 10.35 23.70
N GLU A 119 -15.67 10.33 24.95
CA GLU A 119 -16.44 10.84 26.09
C GLU A 119 -16.60 12.37 26.00
N GLN A 120 -15.57 13.09 25.56
CA GLN A 120 -15.65 14.55 25.37
C GLN A 120 -16.57 14.95 24.22
N GLU A 121 -16.47 14.26 23.08
CA GLU A 121 -17.21 14.62 21.86
C GLU A 121 -18.63 14.04 21.86
N PHE A 122 -18.79 12.79 22.30
CA PHE A 122 -20.04 12.05 22.16
C PHE A 122 -20.67 11.62 23.49
N GLY A 123 -19.92 11.72 24.62
CA GLY A 123 -20.37 11.37 25.95
C GLY A 123 -20.60 9.89 26.19
N PHE A 124 -19.94 9.03 25.46
CA PHE A 124 -19.82 7.60 25.69
C PHE A 124 -18.39 7.15 25.35
N THR A 125 -17.97 6.01 25.88
CA THR A 125 -16.63 5.48 25.69
C THR A 125 -16.64 4.30 24.74
N PHE A 126 -15.53 4.07 24.03
CA PHE A 126 -15.38 2.87 23.21
C PHE A 126 -15.38 1.60 24.07
N THR A 127 -14.55 1.58 25.13
CA THR A 127 -14.35 0.38 25.95
C THR A 127 -15.57 0.04 26.80
N GLY A 128 -16.28 1.05 27.32
CA GLY A 128 -17.44 0.87 28.19
C GLY A 128 -18.76 0.64 27.44
N ASP A 129 -18.96 1.37 26.35
CA ASP A 129 -20.28 1.45 25.69
C ASP A 129 -20.33 0.75 24.33
N ILE A 130 -19.23 0.67 23.57
CA ILE A 130 -19.20 0.10 22.22
C ILE A 130 -18.59 -1.30 22.21
N GLN A 131 -17.42 -1.47 22.80
CA GLN A 131 -16.69 -2.74 22.80
C GLN A 131 -17.51 -3.93 23.33
N PRO A 132 -18.42 -3.81 24.32
CA PRO A 132 -19.21 -4.93 24.81
C PRO A 132 -20.07 -5.61 23.75
N TRP A 133 -20.59 -4.85 22.79
CA TRP A 133 -21.52 -5.38 21.78
C TRP A 133 -20.97 -5.47 20.37
N VAL A 134 -19.94 -4.67 20.03
CA VAL A 134 -19.37 -4.67 18.66
C VAL A 134 -18.70 -6.02 18.35
N GLY A 135 -18.91 -6.49 17.15
CA GLY A 135 -18.30 -7.71 16.62
C GLY A 135 -16.97 -7.46 15.93
N ARG A 136 -16.66 -8.31 14.96
CA ARG A 136 -15.37 -8.28 14.25
C ARG A 136 -15.25 -7.11 13.28
N HIS A 137 -16.32 -6.81 12.53
CA HIS A 137 -16.26 -5.84 11.43
C HIS A 137 -17.06 -4.60 11.78
N ALA A 138 -16.46 -3.45 11.55
CA ALA A 138 -17.11 -2.15 11.54
C ALA A 138 -16.64 -1.39 10.30
N GLY A 139 -17.47 -0.47 9.79
CA GLY A 139 -17.07 0.31 8.61
C GLY A 139 -17.99 1.47 8.32
N ILE A 140 -17.52 2.35 7.45
CA ILE A 140 -18.24 3.54 6.99
C ILE A 140 -18.26 3.51 5.47
N GLY A 141 -19.45 3.62 4.89
CA GLY A 141 -19.68 3.89 3.47
C GLY A 141 -20.08 5.35 3.27
N ILE A 142 -19.44 6.04 2.33
CA ILE A 142 -19.84 7.39 1.92
C ILE A 142 -20.60 7.24 0.62
N THR A 143 -21.85 7.69 0.60
CA THR A 143 -22.75 7.58 -0.56
C THR A 143 -22.89 8.88 -1.33
N ASP A 144 -22.79 10.04 -0.64
CA ASP A 144 -22.74 11.35 -1.29
C ASP A 144 -21.74 12.26 -0.57
N LEU A 145 -21.03 13.07 -1.35
CA LEU A 145 -20.04 14.01 -0.86
C LEU A 145 -20.11 15.29 -1.69
N GLN A 146 -20.56 16.37 -1.09
CA GLN A 146 -20.63 17.66 -1.74
C GLN A 146 -19.52 18.57 -1.21
N ILE A 147 -18.69 19.03 -2.13
CA ILE A 147 -17.57 19.92 -1.85
C ILE A 147 -17.80 21.22 -2.59
N SER A 148 -17.72 22.35 -1.90
CA SER A 148 -17.85 23.66 -2.53
C SER A 148 -16.68 23.96 -3.49
N PRO A 149 -16.83 24.89 -4.42
CA PRO A 149 -15.73 25.35 -5.26
C PRO A 149 -14.54 25.94 -4.50
N SER A 150 -14.74 26.29 -3.21
CA SER A 150 -13.66 26.73 -2.30
C SER A 150 -12.91 25.58 -1.64
N GLY A 151 -13.33 24.33 -1.85
CA GLY A 151 -12.74 23.14 -1.23
C GLY A 151 -13.29 22.83 0.17
N GLU A 152 -14.37 23.50 0.60
CA GLU A 152 -15.03 23.24 1.90
C GLU A 152 -16.09 22.14 1.73
N PHE A 153 -16.22 21.26 2.71
CA PHE A 153 -17.27 20.23 2.73
C PHE A 153 -18.63 20.90 3.00
N GLU A 154 -19.57 20.75 2.09
CA GLU A 154 -20.94 21.28 2.23
C GLU A 154 -21.87 20.25 2.88
N SER A 155 -21.81 19.00 2.43
CA SER A 155 -22.56 17.90 3.01
C SER A 155 -21.88 16.57 2.76
N ILE A 156 -22.13 15.61 3.64
CA ILE A 156 -21.68 14.24 3.52
C ILE A 156 -22.81 13.29 3.93
N ASP A 157 -23.19 12.39 3.03
CA ASP A 157 -24.07 11.29 3.39
C ASP A 157 -23.24 10.03 3.60
N PHE A 158 -23.38 9.45 4.78
CA PHE A 158 -22.63 8.25 5.15
C PHE A 158 -23.52 7.21 5.83
N ILE A 159 -23.06 5.99 5.79
CA ILE A 159 -23.60 4.86 6.54
C ILE A 159 -22.48 4.24 7.34
N PHE A 160 -22.57 4.29 8.65
CA PHE A 160 -21.76 3.47 9.55
C PHE A 160 -22.49 2.16 9.80
N ALA A 161 -21.78 1.05 9.69
CA ALA A 161 -22.26 -0.29 9.94
C ALA A 161 -21.30 -1.05 10.86
N ALA A 162 -21.82 -1.70 11.90
CA ALA A 162 -21.00 -2.50 12.80
C ALA A 162 -21.68 -3.86 13.06
N ALA A 163 -20.94 -4.94 12.88
CA ALA A 163 -21.40 -6.28 13.25
C ALA A 163 -21.69 -6.34 14.76
N ILE A 164 -22.75 -7.01 15.15
CA ILE A 164 -23.14 -7.15 16.55
C ILE A 164 -22.70 -8.53 17.07
N ARG A 165 -21.93 -8.54 18.15
CA ARG A 165 -21.55 -9.74 18.90
C ARG A 165 -22.56 -10.08 20.00
N ASP A 166 -23.01 -9.05 20.72
CA ASP A 166 -24.02 -9.17 21.77
C ASP A 166 -25.21 -8.25 21.48
N ARG A 167 -26.32 -8.87 21.09
CA ARG A 167 -27.53 -8.13 20.70
C ARG A 167 -28.16 -7.35 21.86
N ALA A 168 -28.16 -7.92 23.07
CA ALA A 168 -28.78 -7.27 24.21
C ALA A 168 -27.99 -6.01 24.63
N ALA A 169 -26.67 -6.09 24.57
CA ALA A 169 -25.81 -4.93 24.84
C ALA A 169 -25.94 -3.87 23.73
N ALA A 170 -26.10 -4.25 22.46
CA ALA A 170 -26.34 -3.31 21.36
C ALA A 170 -27.71 -2.60 21.48
N GLU A 171 -28.76 -3.32 21.91
CA GLU A 171 -30.07 -2.75 22.18
C GLU A 171 -30.02 -1.78 23.38
N ALA A 172 -29.25 -2.08 24.42
CA ALA A 172 -29.02 -1.19 25.55
C ALA A 172 -28.28 0.09 25.12
N PHE A 173 -27.21 -0.05 24.31
CA PHE A 173 -26.49 1.07 23.73
C PHE A 173 -27.41 1.95 22.86
N SER A 174 -28.26 1.35 22.02
CA SER A 174 -29.24 2.09 21.21
C SER A 174 -30.17 2.95 22.05
N ALA A 175 -30.58 2.49 23.22
CA ALA A 175 -31.42 3.26 24.15
C ALA A 175 -30.64 4.47 24.75
N VAL A 176 -29.39 4.24 25.15
CA VAL A 176 -28.49 5.32 25.64
C VAL A 176 -28.26 6.36 24.55
N LEU A 177 -28.00 5.91 23.31
CA LEU A 177 -27.80 6.78 22.16
C LEU A 177 -29.05 7.64 21.88
N GLN A 178 -30.26 7.03 21.96
CA GLN A 178 -31.52 7.74 21.81
C GLN A 178 -31.66 8.85 22.83
N ASP A 179 -31.53 8.53 24.14
CA ASP A 179 -31.65 9.49 25.23
C ASP A 179 -30.64 10.64 25.06
N ARG A 180 -29.44 10.35 24.57
CA ARG A 180 -28.38 11.34 24.37
C ARG A 180 -28.71 12.28 23.22
N ILE A 181 -29.07 11.76 22.06
CA ILE A 181 -29.46 12.56 20.89
C ILE A 181 -30.63 13.50 21.25
N GLU A 182 -31.64 12.99 21.97
CA GLU A 182 -32.78 13.84 22.40
C GLU A 182 -32.36 14.93 23.38
N ALA A 183 -31.43 14.64 24.30
CA ALA A 183 -30.92 15.60 25.26
C ALA A 183 -30.10 16.71 24.62
N GLU A 184 -29.26 16.40 23.65
CA GLU A 184 -28.37 17.35 22.97
C GLU A 184 -29.10 18.17 21.92
N SER A 185 -29.94 17.53 21.10
CA SER A 185 -30.68 18.22 20.03
C SER A 185 -31.89 19.00 20.54
N GLY A 186 -32.44 18.68 21.73
CA GLY A 186 -33.73 19.16 22.20
C GLY A 186 -34.93 18.68 21.35
N GLY A 187 -34.66 17.79 20.38
CA GLY A 187 -35.66 17.17 19.50
C GLY A 187 -36.21 15.86 20.10
N THR A 188 -37.12 15.23 19.39
CA THR A 188 -37.66 13.92 19.75
C THR A 188 -37.42 12.95 18.61
N ILE A 189 -36.82 11.84 18.92
CA ILE A 189 -36.58 10.74 17.95
C ILE A 189 -37.93 10.09 17.60
N GLN A 190 -38.16 9.96 16.29
CA GLN A 190 -39.33 9.28 15.75
C GLN A 190 -38.94 7.86 15.35
N SER A 191 -39.83 6.91 15.64
CA SER A 191 -39.65 5.54 15.18
C SER A 191 -40.55 5.22 13.98
N SER A 192 -40.01 4.48 13.02
CA SER A 192 -40.74 3.96 11.87
C SER A 192 -40.33 2.52 11.57
N GLU A 193 -41.23 1.74 10.99
CA GLU A 193 -40.97 0.36 10.61
C GLU A 193 -40.66 0.26 9.13
N TYR A 194 -39.58 -0.47 8.79
CA TYR A 194 -39.21 -0.78 7.42
C TYR A 194 -38.63 -2.21 7.33
N GLU A 195 -39.16 -3.05 6.48
CA GLU A 195 -38.76 -4.47 6.29
C GLU A 195 -38.59 -5.24 7.62
N GLY A 196 -39.51 -4.99 8.60
CA GLY A 196 -39.49 -5.62 9.92
C GLY A 196 -38.39 -5.08 10.86
N THR A 197 -37.81 -3.94 10.55
CA THR A 197 -36.78 -3.25 11.33
C THR A 197 -37.32 -1.92 11.81
N THR A 198 -37.16 -1.63 13.10
CA THR A 198 -37.48 -0.31 13.66
C THR A 198 -36.31 0.63 13.39
N ILE A 199 -36.57 1.70 12.67
CA ILE A 199 -35.64 2.81 12.40
C ILE A 199 -35.99 3.94 13.36
N TYR A 200 -35.00 4.41 14.11
CA TYR A 200 -35.03 5.58 14.97
C TYR A 200 -34.41 6.76 14.24
N ALA A 201 -35.10 7.87 14.12
CA ALA A 201 -34.58 9.04 13.40
C ALA A 201 -34.96 10.35 14.08
N LEU A 202 -34.01 11.25 14.19
CA LEU A 202 -34.22 12.67 14.47
C LEU A 202 -34.34 13.37 13.11
N PRO A 203 -35.52 13.92 12.75
CA PRO A 203 -35.68 14.63 11.51
C PRO A 203 -34.80 15.88 11.44
N GLY A 204 -34.12 16.09 10.36
CA GLY A 204 -33.32 17.27 10.03
C GLY A 204 -33.43 17.60 8.55
N ASP A 205 -32.74 18.64 8.09
CA ASP A 205 -32.54 18.90 6.67
C ASP A 205 -31.69 17.79 6.03
N PRO A 206 -31.71 17.59 4.72
CA PRO A 206 -30.87 16.61 4.04
C PRO A 206 -29.39 16.76 4.45
N GLY A 207 -28.77 15.67 4.90
CA GLY A 207 -27.40 15.66 5.42
C GLY A 207 -27.21 16.11 6.89
N GLU A 208 -28.26 16.66 7.55
CA GLU A 208 -28.20 17.11 8.95
C GLU A 208 -29.00 16.21 9.92
N GLY A 209 -29.70 15.22 9.40
CA GLY A 209 -30.46 14.27 10.21
C GLY A 209 -29.56 13.23 10.89
N ILE A 210 -30.12 12.54 11.88
CA ILE A 210 -29.48 11.38 12.51
C ILE A 210 -30.49 10.23 12.48
N ALA A 211 -30.04 9.05 12.05
CA ALA A 211 -30.85 7.84 12.12
C ALA A 211 -30.02 6.62 12.49
N PHE A 212 -30.62 5.67 13.20
CA PHE A 212 -29.99 4.41 13.52
C PHE A 212 -30.99 3.26 13.59
N ALA A 213 -30.51 2.03 13.43
CA ALA A 213 -31.31 0.82 13.51
C ALA A 213 -30.45 -0.40 13.85
N ILE A 214 -31.06 -1.47 14.31
CA ILE A 214 -30.46 -2.81 14.39
C ILE A 214 -31.16 -3.70 13.38
N HIS A 215 -30.44 -4.12 12.34
CA HIS A 215 -30.95 -4.99 11.30
C HIS A 215 -30.06 -6.23 11.12
N ARG A 216 -30.65 -7.43 11.20
CA ARG A 216 -29.99 -8.73 10.93
C ARG A 216 -28.58 -8.88 11.54
N GLY A 217 -28.39 -8.44 12.79
CA GLY A 217 -27.10 -8.57 13.49
C GLY A 217 -26.07 -7.49 13.14
N THR A 218 -26.50 -6.38 12.56
CA THR A 218 -25.70 -5.19 12.28
C THR A 218 -26.36 -3.98 12.91
N PHE A 219 -25.58 -3.17 13.62
CA PHE A 219 -25.94 -1.83 14.05
C PHE A 219 -25.65 -0.87 12.89
N LEU A 220 -26.63 -0.06 12.54
CA LEU A 220 -26.58 0.93 11.46
C LEU A 220 -26.75 2.33 12.04
N PHE A 221 -25.96 3.28 11.56
CA PHE A 221 -26.06 4.69 11.91
C PHE A 221 -25.79 5.55 10.66
N SER A 222 -26.54 6.66 10.47
CA SER A 222 -26.45 7.46 9.25
C SER A 222 -26.98 8.87 9.47
N THR A 223 -26.75 9.74 8.49
CA THR A 223 -27.28 11.12 8.37
C THR A 223 -28.79 11.18 8.13
N GLY A 224 -29.49 10.06 7.98
CA GLY A 224 -30.95 10.07 7.83
C GLY A 224 -31.60 8.71 7.65
N ALA A 225 -32.91 8.66 7.87
CA ALA A 225 -33.70 7.43 7.76
C ALA A 225 -33.74 6.85 6.33
N ALA A 226 -33.49 7.66 5.29
CA ALA A 226 -33.42 7.20 3.90
C ALA A 226 -32.21 6.29 3.71
N ALA A 227 -31.04 6.73 4.12
CA ALA A 227 -29.81 5.96 4.02
C ALA A 227 -29.84 4.65 4.85
N ILE A 228 -30.53 4.65 6.02
CA ILE A 228 -30.77 3.40 6.76
C ILE A 228 -31.63 2.42 5.96
N ARG A 229 -32.64 2.88 5.21
CA ARG A 229 -33.45 2.00 4.34
C ARG A 229 -32.62 1.44 3.20
N GLU A 230 -31.80 2.25 2.54
CA GLU A 230 -30.87 1.81 1.51
C GLU A 230 -29.88 0.75 2.05
N SER A 231 -29.39 0.93 3.28
CA SER A 231 -28.54 -0.06 3.95
C SER A 231 -29.29 -1.38 4.27
N ILE A 232 -30.57 -1.31 4.63
CA ILE A 232 -31.41 -2.50 4.85
C ILE A 232 -31.62 -3.24 3.52
N ASP A 233 -31.86 -2.50 2.43
CA ASP A 233 -32.05 -3.05 1.09
C ASP A 233 -30.74 -3.65 0.55
N ALA A 234 -29.59 -3.00 0.78
CA ALA A 234 -28.27 -3.48 0.41
C ALA A 234 -27.98 -4.88 0.98
N LYS A 235 -28.34 -5.15 2.24
CA LYS A 235 -28.21 -6.48 2.86
C LYS A 235 -29.11 -7.55 2.22
N SER A 236 -29.96 -7.18 1.30
CA SER A 236 -30.84 -8.09 0.56
C SER A 236 -30.33 -8.42 -0.85
N GLY A 237 -29.12 -7.94 -1.24
CA GLY A 237 -28.44 -8.39 -2.45
C GLY A 237 -27.97 -7.30 -3.42
N ASP A 238 -27.82 -6.06 -2.96
CA ASP A 238 -27.22 -4.97 -3.77
C ASP A 238 -26.28 -4.13 -2.91
N SER A 239 -25.31 -4.82 -2.30
CA SER A 239 -24.35 -4.24 -1.37
C SER A 239 -23.04 -3.83 -2.07
N PHE A 240 -22.26 -2.98 -1.42
CA PHE A 240 -20.91 -2.64 -1.86
C PHE A 240 -20.02 -3.89 -2.00
N MET A 241 -20.20 -4.87 -1.10
CA MET A 241 -19.48 -6.14 -1.16
C MET A 241 -19.80 -6.95 -2.43
N ASP A 242 -20.97 -6.73 -3.05
CA ASP A 242 -21.40 -7.42 -4.27
C ASP A 242 -20.88 -6.78 -5.54
N THR A 243 -20.32 -5.56 -5.46
CA THR A 243 -19.76 -4.86 -6.60
C THR A 243 -18.56 -5.61 -7.18
N GLU A 244 -18.38 -5.52 -8.49
CA GLU A 244 -17.24 -6.11 -9.19
C GLU A 244 -15.92 -5.48 -8.71
N ILE A 245 -15.92 -4.18 -8.47
CA ILE A 245 -14.76 -3.43 -7.94
C ILE A 245 -14.31 -4.01 -6.60
N PHE A 246 -15.23 -4.12 -5.63
CA PHE A 246 -14.88 -4.68 -4.33
C PHE A 246 -14.35 -6.11 -4.44
N ARG A 247 -15.05 -6.99 -5.17
CA ARG A 247 -14.64 -8.40 -5.32
C ARG A 247 -13.26 -8.54 -5.94
N ASN A 248 -12.98 -7.77 -6.98
CA ASN A 248 -11.71 -7.84 -7.69
C ASN A 248 -10.57 -7.29 -6.83
N LEU A 249 -10.74 -6.12 -6.21
CA LEU A 249 -9.71 -5.48 -5.39
C LEU A 249 -9.49 -6.22 -4.06
N ALA A 250 -10.56 -6.59 -3.34
CA ALA A 250 -10.46 -7.40 -2.12
C ALA A 250 -9.80 -8.76 -2.39
N GLY A 251 -9.98 -9.30 -3.61
CA GLY A 251 -9.30 -10.50 -4.07
C GLY A 251 -7.79 -10.39 -4.14
N GLN A 252 -7.24 -9.20 -4.29
CA GLN A 252 -5.82 -8.92 -4.44
C GLN A 252 -5.14 -8.51 -3.14
N LEU A 253 -5.91 -7.97 -2.19
CA LEU A 253 -5.39 -7.58 -0.88
C LEU A 253 -5.30 -8.80 0.05
N PRO A 254 -4.34 -8.82 0.96
CA PRO A 254 -4.30 -9.82 2.03
C PRO A 254 -5.52 -9.72 2.94
N GLY A 255 -6.04 -10.87 3.38
CA GLY A 255 -7.25 -10.93 4.22
C GLY A 255 -7.01 -10.68 5.72
N ASP A 256 -5.81 -10.31 6.12
CA ASP A 256 -5.37 -10.07 7.50
C ASP A 256 -5.23 -8.56 7.84
N GLY A 257 -5.80 -7.67 7.01
CA GLY A 257 -5.77 -6.23 7.24
C GLY A 257 -6.64 -5.80 8.43
N LEU A 258 -6.11 -4.86 9.22
CA LEU A 258 -6.86 -4.13 10.25
C LEU A 258 -7.81 -3.11 9.61
N LEU A 259 -7.30 -2.37 8.64
CA LEU A 259 -8.02 -1.32 7.93
C LEU A 259 -8.03 -1.66 6.43
N HIS A 260 -9.20 -1.53 5.83
CA HIS A 260 -9.40 -1.62 4.39
C HIS A 260 -10.12 -0.37 3.89
N VAL A 261 -9.62 0.23 2.84
CA VAL A 261 -10.25 1.37 2.18
C VAL A 261 -10.46 1.03 0.72
N PHE A 262 -11.67 1.25 0.21
CA PHE A 262 -12.01 1.07 -1.20
C PHE A 262 -12.58 2.37 -1.75
N ALA A 263 -11.98 2.89 -2.80
CA ALA A 263 -12.40 4.10 -3.49
C ALA A 263 -12.86 3.77 -4.91
N THR A 264 -14.02 4.29 -5.26
CA THR A 264 -14.57 4.17 -6.62
C THR A 264 -14.09 5.33 -7.50
N PRO A 265 -14.25 5.26 -8.84
CA PRO A 265 -13.93 6.36 -9.74
C PRO A 265 -14.67 7.64 -9.37
N THR A 266 -15.93 7.53 -8.93
CA THR A 266 -16.78 8.68 -8.56
C THR A 266 -16.15 9.54 -7.45
N LEU A 267 -15.55 8.91 -6.42
CA LEU A 267 -14.81 9.66 -5.39
C LEU A 267 -13.63 10.40 -5.99
N MET A 268 -12.85 9.70 -6.85
CA MET A 268 -11.66 10.29 -7.46
C MET A 268 -11.99 11.49 -8.36
N GLU A 269 -13.12 11.46 -9.06
CA GLU A 269 -13.63 12.58 -9.85
C GLU A 269 -13.98 13.77 -8.95
N GLY A 270 -14.77 13.55 -7.90
CA GLY A 270 -15.18 14.61 -6.98
C GLY A 270 -14.02 15.25 -6.21
N VAL A 271 -13.10 14.44 -5.73
CA VAL A 271 -11.89 14.92 -5.03
C VAL A 271 -10.95 15.64 -6.00
N ALA A 272 -10.78 15.12 -7.22
CA ALA A 272 -9.93 15.75 -8.23
C ALA A 272 -10.40 17.15 -8.61
N GLU A 273 -11.70 17.35 -8.74
CA GLU A 273 -12.28 18.66 -9.05
C GLU A 273 -12.09 19.66 -7.91
N SER A 274 -12.14 19.19 -6.65
CA SER A 274 -12.22 20.07 -5.47
C SER A 274 -10.87 20.41 -4.84
N PHE A 275 -9.97 19.41 -4.67
CA PHE A 275 -8.70 19.61 -3.95
C PHE A 275 -7.53 20.01 -4.85
N SER A 276 -7.64 19.79 -6.14
CA SER A 276 -6.57 20.10 -7.07
C SER A 276 -7.19 20.31 -8.45
N PRO A 277 -7.81 21.48 -8.70
CA PRO A 277 -8.11 21.85 -10.07
C PRO A 277 -6.79 21.82 -10.86
N GLY A 278 -6.41 20.66 -11.39
CA GLY A 278 -5.14 20.46 -12.08
C GLY A 278 -4.26 19.31 -11.59
N LEU A 279 -4.41 18.76 -10.38
CA LEU A 279 -3.62 17.59 -9.94
C LEU A 279 -4.13 16.26 -10.51
N VAL A 280 -5.40 16.14 -10.78
CA VAL A 280 -6.04 15.05 -11.54
C VAL A 280 -6.93 15.70 -12.59
N SER A 281 -6.35 16.47 -13.50
CA SER A 281 -7.10 17.00 -14.63
C SER A 281 -7.54 15.82 -15.50
N THR A 282 -8.84 15.62 -15.63
CA THR A 282 -9.42 14.67 -16.60
C THR A 282 -8.95 14.97 -18.01
N SER A 283 -8.51 16.22 -18.27
CA SER A 283 -7.95 16.61 -19.57
C SER A 283 -6.61 15.95 -19.86
N ALA A 284 -5.77 15.64 -18.85
CA ALA A 284 -4.52 14.89 -19.03
C ALA A 284 -4.79 13.43 -19.47
N PHE A 285 -6.00 12.92 -19.22
CA PHE A 285 -6.45 11.59 -19.63
C PHE A 285 -7.46 11.63 -20.78
N GLY A 286 -7.51 12.72 -21.57
CA GLY A 286 -8.46 12.87 -22.66
C GLY A 286 -9.92 12.99 -22.20
N GLY A 287 -10.16 13.39 -20.96
CA GLY A 287 -11.49 13.57 -20.36
C GLY A 287 -12.08 12.31 -19.72
N GLN A 288 -11.33 11.20 -19.66
CA GLN A 288 -11.73 9.97 -18.97
C GLN A 288 -10.71 9.63 -17.89
N ILE A 289 -11.20 9.28 -16.71
CA ILE A 289 -10.32 8.74 -15.66
C ILE A 289 -10.10 7.26 -15.94
N PRO A 290 -8.86 6.80 -16.15
CA PRO A 290 -8.59 5.39 -16.48
C PRO A 290 -8.69 4.47 -15.26
N PHE A 291 -9.20 4.94 -14.14
CA PHE A 291 -9.33 4.15 -12.91
C PHE A 291 -10.71 3.50 -12.84
N LEU A 292 -10.73 2.19 -12.62
CA LEU A 292 -11.93 1.44 -12.28
C LEU A 292 -12.13 1.35 -10.76
N GLY A 293 -11.10 1.61 -9.97
CA GLY A 293 -11.14 1.63 -8.52
C GLY A 293 -9.77 1.43 -7.90
N SER A 294 -9.67 1.79 -6.63
CA SER A 294 -8.46 1.60 -5.84
C SER A 294 -8.80 1.06 -4.45
N ALA A 295 -7.92 0.23 -3.90
CA ALA A 295 -8.05 -0.26 -2.56
C ALA A 295 -6.72 -0.18 -1.81
N PHE A 296 -6.82 -0.01 -0.51
CA PHE A 296 -5.72 0.09 0.43
C PHE A 296 -5.98 -0.85 1.61
N SER A 297 -4.95 -1.50 2.11
CA SER A 297 -5.00 -2.32 3.32
C SER A 297 -3.83 -1.99 4.23
N PHE A 298 -4.10 -1.90 5.51
CA PHE A 298 -3.10 -1.76 6.57
C PHE A 298 -3.18 -2.97 7.50
N ALA A 299 -2.05 -3.58 7.80
CA ALA A 299 -1.98 -4.77 8.65
C ALA A 299 -0.79 -4.74 9.59
N PHE A 300 -0.98 -5.29 10.80
CA PHE A 300 0.12 -5.72 11.64
C PHE A 300 0.53 -7.15 11.23
N VAL A 301 1.80 -7.35 10.92
CA VAL A 301 2.35 -8.64 10.46
C VAL A 301 3.57 -9.05 11.30
N PRO A 302 4.01 -10.31 11.26
CA PRO A 302 5.20 -10.73 12.00
C PRO A 302 6.46 -9.90 11.70
N ALA A 303 6.59 -9.37 10.49
CA ALA A 303 7.70 -8.49 10.12
C ALA A 303 7.57 -7.05 10.67
N GLY A 304 6.35 -6.58 10.96
CA GLY A 304 6.08 -5.20 11.37
C GLY A 304 4.73 -4.68 10.86
N ILE A 305 4.74 -3.55 10.18
CA ILE A 305 3.55 -2.94 9.57
C ILE A 305 3.60 -3.17 8.06
N ARG A 306 2.50 -3.70 7.49
CA ARG A 306 2.35 -3.86 6.05
C ARG A 306 1.23 -2.98 5.53
N ILE A 307 1.51 -2.30 4.44
CA ILE A 307 0.57 -1.51 3.68
C ILE A 307 0.53 -2.07 2.26
N ASP A 308 -0.65 -2.50 1.83
CA ASP A 308 -0.87 -2.96 0.46
C ASP A 308 -1.85 -2.02 -0.25
N THR A 309 -1.56 -1.71 -1.51
CA THR A 309 -2.47 -1.00 -2.39
C THR A 309 -2.74 -1.82 -3.64
N ALA A 310 -3.97 -1.76 -4.12
CA ALA A 310 -4.40 -2.37 -5.37
C ALA A 310 -5.16 -1.31 -6.19
N THR A 311 -4.75 -1.10 -7.43
CA THR A 311 -5.40 -0.15 -8.34
C THR A 311 -5.76 -0.85 -9.63
N MET A 312 -7.02 -0.75 -10.03
CA MET A 312 -7.53 -1.26 -11.28
C MET A 312 -7.67 -0.12 -12.30
N TYR A 313 -7.28 -0.42 -13.52
CA TYR A 313 -7.36 0.50 -14.65
C TYR A 313 -8.30 -0.04 -15.72
N ASP A 314 -9.00 0.85 -16.41
CA ASP A 314 -9.70 0.53 -17.64
C ASP A 314 -8.68 0.47 -18.80
N PRO A 315 -8.38 -0.71 -19.37
CA PRO A 315 -7.36 -0.84 -20.41
C PRO A 315 -7.72 -0.07 -21.69
N GLU A 316 -9.02 0.21 -21.92
CA GLU A 316 -9.47 0.98 -23.09
C GLU A 316 -9.33 2.49 -22.87
N ALA A 317 -9.35 2.93 -21.62
CA ALA A 317 -9.19 4.35 -21.23
C ALA A 317 -7.75 4.73 -20.88
N VAL A 318 -6.84 3.75 -20.66
CA VAL A 318 -5.44 4.03 -20.34
C VAL A 318 -4.73 4.63 -21.56
N PRO A 319 -4.20 5.86 -21.47
CA PRO A 319 -3.43 6.47 -22.56
C PRO A 319 -2.20 5.63 -22.93
N GLU A 320 -1.78 5.70 -24.20
CA GLU A 320 -0.66 4.89 -24.73
C GLU A 320 0.63 5.08 -23.91
N PHE A 321 0.91 6.30 -23.44
CA PHE A 321 2.10 6.57 -22.61
C PHE A 321 2.04 5.86 -21.25
N LEU A 322 0.86 5.79 -20.59
CA LEU A 322 0.70 5.03 -19.35
C LEU A 322 0.80 3.53 -19.58
N GLN A 323 0.33 3.03 -20.74
CA GLN A 323 0.57 1.63 -21.12
C GLN A 323 2.07 1.33 -21.22
N GLN A 324 2.84 2.22 -21.84
CA GLN A 324 4.30 2.09 -21.93
C GLN A 324 4.97 2.13 -20.54
N VAL A 325 4.53 3.02 -19.65
CA VAL A 325 5.02 3.06 -18.25
C VAL A 325 4.71 1.75 -17.52
N ASN A 326 3.50 1.24 -17.68
CA ASN A 326 3.10 -0.04 -17.07
C ASN A 326 3.94 -1.21 -17.62
N ASP A 327 4.17 -1.25 -18.95
CA ASP A 327 5.02 -2.27 -19.58
C ASP A 327 6.47 -2.22 -19.05
N LEU A 328 7.00 -1.01 -18.81
CA LEU A 328 8.32 -0.84 -18.19
C LEU A 328 8.34 -1.31 -16.73
N ARG A 329 7.29 -1.07 -15.98
CA ARG A 329 7.17 -1.50 -14.56
C ARG A 329 7.03 -3.02 -14.43
N LEU A 330 6.56 -3.73 -15.45
CA LEU A 330 6.50 -5.18 -15.47
C LEU A 330 7.88 -5.84 -15.63
N GLN A 331 8.89 -5.08 -16.08
CA GLN A 331 10.24 -5.59 -16.23
C GLN A 331 10.95 -5.59 -14.88
N GLU A 332 11.63 -6.68 -14.58
CA GLU A 332 12.46 -6.80 -13.37
C GLU A 332 13.56 -5.74 -13.37
N LEU A 333 13.70 -5.00 -12.26
CA LEU A 333 14.85 -4.12 -12.06
C LEU A 333 16.10 -4.96 -11.82
N THR A 334 17.22 -4.55 -12.44
CA THR A 334 18.51 -5.22 -12.32
C THR A 334 19.58 -4.36 -11.65
N ILE A 335 19.28 -3.08 -11.48
CA ILE A 335 20.22 -2.07 -10.97
C ILE A 335 20.67 -2.35 -9.52
N ASP A 336 19.81 -2.96 -8.69
CA ASP A 336 20.17 -3.40 -7.33
C ASP A 336 21.28 -4.45 -7.29
N GLY A 337 21.45 -5.20 -8.40
CA GLY A 337 22.58 -6.09 -8.62
C GLY A 337 23.90 -5.40 -8.98
N ARG A 338 23.89 -4.09 -9.19
CA ARG A 338 25.04 -3.27 -9.64
C ARG A 338 25.46 -2.19 -8.66
N ILE A 339 24.79 -2.09 -7.53
CA ILE A 339 25.12 -1.14 -6.45
C ILE A 339 25.67 -1.90 -5.24
N PRO A 340 26.53 -1.29 -4.42
CA PRO A 340 27.21 -1.96 -3.32
C PRO A 340 26.26 -2.53 -2.26
N GLY A 341 26.64 -3.64 -1.64
CA GLY A 341 25.84 -4.34 -0.63
C GLY A 341 25.69 -3.58 0.70
N ASN A 342 26.50 -2.55 0.95
CA ASN A 342 26.40 -1.66 2.11
C ASN A 342 25.52 -0.42 1.86
N THR A 343 24.67 -0.46 0.84
CA THR A 343 23.70 0.59 0.55
C THR A 343 22.69 0.72 1.67
N LEU A 344 22.51 1.93 2.16
CA LEU A 344 21.57 2.29 3.23
C LEU A 344 20.20 2.66 2.69
N ILE A 345 20.16 3.43 1.59
CA ILE A 345 18.92 3.78 0.90
C ILE A 345 19.10 3.47 -0.58
N PHE A 346 18.11 2.82 -1.12
CA PHE A 346 17.94 2.56 -2.54
C PHE A 346 16.54 2.98 -2.97
N ALA A 347 16.44 3.78 -4.01
CA ALA A 347 15.19 4.07 -4.70
C ALA A 347 15.47 3.94 -6.20
N GLY A 348 14.83 3.00 -6.87
CA GLY A 348 15.10 2.67 -8.26
C GLY A 348 13.85 2.53 -9.10
N GLY A 349 14.02 2.72 -10.41
CA GLY A 349 12.94 2.64 -11.39
C GLY A 349 13.43 2.57 -12.82
N ARG A 350 12.48 2.58 -13.76
CA ARG A 350 12.70 2.66 -15.20
C ARG A 350 11.85 3.78 -15.80
N GLY A 351 12.25 4.25 -17.00
CA GLY A 351 11.45 5.17 -17.77
C GLY A 351 11.42 6.59 -17.22
N LEU A 352 12.57 7.10 -16.80
CA LEU A 352 12.70 8.49 -16.30
C LEU A 352 12.13 9.51 -17.29
N ALA A 353 12.40 9.36 -18.58
CA ALA A 353 11.89 10.24 -19.63
C ALA A 353 10.36 10.27 -19.65
N PHE A 354 9.69 9.10 -19.52
CA PHE A 354 8.24 9.02 -19.43
C PHE A 354 7.67 9.67 -18.17
N THR A 355 8.37 9.58 -17.06
CA THR A 355 7.94 10.23 -15.81
C THR A 355 7.96 11.76 -15.98
N ILE A 356 8.97 12.29 -16.63
CA ILE A 356 9.09 13.72 -16.89
C ILE A 356 8.06 14.18 -17.93
N GLU A 357 7.82 13.38 -18.98
CA GLU A 357 6.77 13.64 -19.95
C GLU A 357 5.38 13.71 -19.30
N LEU A 358 5.09 12.78 -18.38
CA LEU A 358 3.86 12.79 -17.60
C LEU A 358 3.72 14.08 -16.77
N ILE A 359 4.80 14.54 -16.14
CA ILE A 359 4.81 15.80 -15.39
C ILE A 359 4.54 16.97 -16.35
N ARG A 360 5.15 16.97 -17.53
CA ARG A 360 4.96 17.99 -18.55
C ARG A 360 3.53 18.05 -19.06
N GLU A 361 2.96 16.91 -19.45
CA GLU A 361 1.56 16.84 -19.89
C GLU A 361 0.59 17.31 -18.79
N ARG A 362 0.91 17.01 -17.55
CA ARG A 362 0.13 17.45 -16.39
C ARG A 362 0.18 18.96 -16.21
N MET A 363 1.36 19.56 -16.32
CA MET A 363 1.53 21.01 -16.26
C MET A 363 0.88 21.71 -17.46
N ALA A 364 0.90 21.09 -18.64
CA ALA A 364 0.22 21.58 -19.83
C ALA A 364 -1.30 21.61 -19.66
N ALA A 365 -1.87 20.56 -19.05
CA ALA A 365 -3.31 20.47 -18.77
C ALA A 365 -3.80 21.57 -17.82
N ASP A 366 -2.93 22.05 -16.92
CA ASP A 366 -3.24 23.16 -15.99
C ASP A 366 -3.15 24.54 -16.66
N GLY A 367 -2.98 24.61 -17.98
CA GLY A 367 -2.83 25.85 -18.73
C GLY A 367 -1.46 26.53 -18.54
N SER A 368 -0.49 25.84 -17.97
CA SER A 368 0.89 26.28 -17.78
C SER A 368 1.83 25.86 -18.92
N ASP A 369 1.30 25.26 -19.99
CA ASP A 369 2.05 24.72 -21.13
C ASP A 369 3.02 25.74 -21.73
N ALA A 370 2.54 26.95 -22.01
CA ALA A 370 3.40 28.02 -22.51
C ALA A 370 4.55 28.40 -21.55
N SER A 371 4.35 28.23 -20.23
CA SER A 371 5.36 28.49 -19.23
C SER A 371 6.38 27.35 -19.12
N VAL A 372 5.99 26.11 -19.42
CA VAL A 372 6.89 24.95 -19.43
C VAL A 372 7.80 25.00 -20.65
N ASP A 373 7.24 25.18 -21.85
CA ASP A 373 8.03 25.30 -23.08
C ASP A 373 8.98 26.51 -23.03
N GLU A 374 8.51 27.64 -22.50
CA GLU A 374 9.35 28.84 -22.29
C GLU A 374 10.47 28.57 -21.27
N SER A 375 10.17 27.82 -20.19
CA SER A 375 11.15 27.43 -19.19
C SER A 375 12.17 26.44 -19.76
N MET A 376 11.73 25.47 -20.57
CA MET A 376 12.62 24.53 -21.26
C MET A 376 13.54 25.25 -22.27
N ALA A 377 12.99 26.19 -23.07
CA ALA A 377 13.77 26.99 -23.99
C ALA A 377 14.74 27.92 -23.27
N ALA A 378 14.35 28.51 -22.13
CA ALA A 378 15.22 29.30 -21.29
C ALA A 378 16.35 28.42 -20.71
N PHE A 379 16.03 27.22 -20.22
CA PHE A 379 17.02 26.24 -19.78
C PHE A 379 18.02 25.90 -20.88
N GLU A 380 17.58 25.55 -22.08
CA GLU A 380 18.45 25.26 -23.21
C GLU A 380 19.33 26.45 -23.60
N SER A 381 18.76 27.68 -23.58
CA SER A 381 19.52 28.90 -23.82
C SER A 381 20.58 29.20 -22.76
N GLU A 382 20.30 28.88 -21.51
CA GLU A 382 21.19 29.14 -20.37
C GLU A 382 22.26 28.05 -20.24
N PHE A 383 21.86 26.79 -20.40
CA PHE A 383 22.72 25.63 -20.17
C PHE A 383 23.39 25.07 -21.44
N GLY A 384 22.96 25.48 -22.62
CA GLY A 384 23.61 25.14 -23.90
C GLY A 384 23.37 23.69 -24.36
N PHE A 385 22.42 22.96 -23.72
CA PHE A 385 21.98 21.65 -24.16
C PHE A 385 20.48 21.48 -23.91
N SER A 386 19.85 20.63 -24.70
CA SER A 386 18.42 20.30 -24.55
C SER A 386 18.24 19.27 -23.45
N LEU A 387 17.42 19.61 -22.44
CA LEU A 387 17.07 18.65 -21.39
C LEU A 387 16.41 17.39 -21.97
N GLU A 388 15.51 17.56 -22.94
CA GLU A 388 14.76 16.48 -23.55
C GLU A 388 15.62 15.65 -24.50
N ASN A 389 16.28 16.30 -25.47
CA ASN A 389 16.95 15.63 -26.57
C ASN A 389 18.37 15.17 -26.22
N ASP A 390 19.11 15.95 -25.41
CA ASP A 390 20.52 15.66 -25.11
C ASP A 390 20.68 14.88 -23.80
N LEU A 391 19.79 15.09 -22.80
CA LEU A 391 19.87 14.40 -21.53
C LEU A 391 18.86 13.24 -21.44
N LEU A 392 17.57 13.54 -21.40
CA LEU A 392 16.54 12.53 -21.10
C LEU A 392 16.42 11.43 -22.17
N ALA A 393 16.55 11.79 -23.44
CA ALA A 393 16.54 10.82 -24.54
C ALA A 393 17.72 9.83 -24.50
N ASN A 394 18.79 10.19 -23.79
CA ASN A 394 19.95 9.32 -23.59
C ASN A 394 19.95 8.59 -22.23
N LEU A 395 18.98 8.86 -21.34
CA LEU A 395 18.79 8.17 -20.04
C LEU A 395 17.63 7.17 -20.15
N ASP A 396 17.77 6.20 -21.02
CA ASP A 396 16.72 5.28 -21.47
C ASP A 396 16.64 3.97 -20.67
N GLY A 397 17.55 3.74 -19.74
CA GLY A 397 17.63 2.54 -18.92
C GLY A 397 17.00 2.67 -17.53
N GLU A 398 17.59 1.92 -16.61
CA GLU A 398 17.22 2.00 -15.19
C GLU A 398 17.88 3.21 -14.53
N TYR A 399 17.23 3.70 -13.47
CA TYR A 399 17.81 4.75 -12.64
C TYR A 399 17.74 4.39 -11.17
N ALA A 400 18.65 4.94 -10.37
CA ALA A 400 18.64 4.78 -8.92
C ALA A 400 19.18 6.01 -8.20
N LEU A 401 18.57 6.31 -7.06
CA LEU A 401 19.17 7.11 -5.99
C LEU A 401 19.71 6.13 -4.96
N VAL A 402 20.96 6.30 -4.59
CA VAL A 402 21.67 5.40 -3.66
C VAL A 402 22.33 6.25 -2.57
N VAL A 403 22.12 5.88 -1.30
CA VAL A 403 22.83 6.44 -0.15
C VAL A 403 23.72 5.38 0.45
N LEU A 404 24.99 5.73 0.65
CA LEU A 404 26.03 4.84 1.13
C LEU A 404 26.77 5.46 2.32
N PRO A 405 27.37 4.69 3.22
CA PRO A 405 28.37 5.21 4.14
C PRO A 405 29.55 5.81 3.35
N SER A 406 29.93 7.05 3.66
CA SER A 406 31.07 7.72 3.05
C SER A 406 31.78 8.61 4.05
N ARG A 407 33.10 8.68 3.94
CA ARG A 407 33.94 9.59 4.73
C ARG A 407 34.52 10.73 3.91
N ASP A 408 34.14 10.76 2.64
CA ASP A 408 34.60 11.76 1.67
C ASP A 408 33.44 12.60 1.15
N GLY A 409 33.76 13.80 0.65
CA GLY A 409 32.81 14.71 0.02
C GLY A 409 32.14 15.69 0.97
N MET A 410 31.21 16.46 0.41
CA MET A 410 30.57 17.61 1.06
C MET A 410 29.85 17.23 2.38
N LEU A 411 29.23 16.06 2.45
CA LEU A 411 28.49 15.64 3.64
C LEU A 411 29.46 15.25 4.78
N ALA A 412 30.54 14.56 4.44
CA ALA A 412 31.58 14.19 5.40
C ALA A 412 32.27 15.42 5.99
N ALA A 413 32.48 16.49 5.19
CA ALA A 413 33.00 17.78 5.66
C ALA A 413 32.06 18.45 6.71
N ARG A 414 30.79 18.01 6.81
CA ARG A 414 29.80 18.44 7.80
C ARG A 414 29.55 17.41 8.89
N GLU A 415 30.48 16.49 9.08
CA GLU A 415 30.41 15.41 10.07
C GLU A 415 29.27 14.38 9.81
N VAL A 416 28.72 14.35 8.57
CA VAL A 416 27.72 13.37 8.14
C VAL A 416 28.43 12.32 7.30
N SER A 417 28.67 11.13 7.88
CA SER A 417 29.38 10.02 7.22
C SER A 417 28.54 9.30 6.17
N LEU A 418 27.92 10.06 5.28
CA LEU A 418 27.05 9.58 4.20
C LEU A 418 27.48 10.15 2.86
N GLY A 419 27.19 9.39 1.81
CA GLY A 419 27.34 9.84 0.44
C GLY A 419 26.11 9.48 -0.37
N VAL A 420 25.80 10.30 -1.37
CA VAL A 420 24.65 10.13 -2.26
C VAL A 420 25.14 9.95 -3.68
N VAL A 421 24.55 9.01 -4.39
CA VAL A 421 24.78 8.79 -5.81
C VAL A 421 23.44 8.75 -6.54
N LEU A 422 23.35 9.51 -7.63
CA LEU A 422 22.34 9.35 -8.66
C LEU A 422 22.98 8.57 -9.80
N LEU A 423 22.31 7.50 -10.20
CA LEU A 423 22.78 6.59 -11.24
C LEU A 423 21.70 6.47 -12.30
N PHE A 424 22.09 6.63 -13.57
CA PHE A 424 21.21 6.50 -14.73
C PHE A 424 21.89 5.62 -15.78
N GLU A 425 21.23 4.56 -16.20
CA GLU A 425 21.71 3.73 -17.30
C GLU A 425 21.41 4.39 -18.65
N THR A 426 22.31 4.20 -19.58
CA THR A 426 22.21 4.73 -20.94
C THR A 426 22.61 3.68 -21.97
N SER A 427 21.83 3.55 -23.03
CA SER A 427 22.23 2.76 -24.21
C SER A 427 23.16 3.53 -25.15
N ASN A 428 23.27 4.87 -25.00
CA ASN A 428 24.06 5.77 -25.83
C ASN A 428 24.96 6.69 -24.99
N PRO A 429 26.03 6.16 -24.38
CA PRO A 429 26.94 6.97 -23.55
C PRO A 429 27.59 8.15 -24.29
N ASP A 430 27.89 8.00 -25.58
CA ASP A 430 28.46 9.06 -26.42
C ASP A 430 27.45 10.21 -26.64
N GLY A 431 26.16 9.93 -26.59
CA GLY A 431 25.09 10.93 -26.72
C GLY A 431 25.05 11.94 -25.56
N LEU A 432 25.68 11.63 -24.43
CA LEU A 432 25.79 12.53 -23.27
C LEU A 432 27.00 13.47 -23.35
N ALA A 433 27.88 13.36 -24.37
CA ALA A 433 29.03 14.23 -24.51
C ALA A 433 28.70 15.73 -24.58
N PRO A 434 27.62 16.19 -25.27
CA PRO A 434 27.20 17.58 -25.24
C PRO A 434 26.82 18.06 -23.83
N VAL A 435 26.14 17.24 -23.06
CA VAL A 435 25.74 17.55 -21.68
C VAL A 435 26.96 17.69 -20.78
N LEU A 436 27.92 16.77 -20.87
CA LEU A 436 29.17 16.85 -20.08
C LEU A 436 29.97 18.10 -20.42
N ALA A 437 30.09 18.44 -21.70
CA ALA A 437 30.82 19.63 -22.13
C ALA A 437 30.13 20.92 -21.65
N ALA A 438 28.80 21.00 -21.75
CA ALA A 438 28.04 22.14 -21.27
C ALA A 438 28.15 22.31 -19.74
N LEU A 439 28.03 21.19 -18.98
CA LEU A 439 28.22 21.20 -17.53
C LEU A 439 29.62 21.67 -17.14
N GLU A 440 30.70 21.23 -17.83
CA GLU A 440 32.07 21.68 -17.59
C GLU A 440 32.20 23.19 -17.80
N GLU A 441 31.63 23.74 -18.89
CA GLU A 441 31.66 25.18 -19.21
C GLU A 441 30.88 26.01 -18.17
N ILE A 442 29.69 25.60 -17.80
CA ILE A 442 28.85 26.32 -16.84
C ILE A 442 29.49 26.32 -15.46
N LEU A 443 29.96 25.17 -14.99
CA LEU A 443 30.62 25.06 -13.69
C LEU A 443 31.91 25.88 -13.63
N ALA A 444 32.68 25.91 -14.71
CA ALA A 444 33.88 26.75 -14.81
C ALA A 444 33.55 28.25 -14.77
N ARG A 445 32.36 28.65 -15.29
CA ARG A 445 31.92 30.04 -15.30
C ARG A 445 31.32 30.51 -13.98
N GLU A 446 30.48 29.65 -13.36
CA GLU A 446 29.64 30.02 -12.21
C GLU A 446 30.24 29.63 -10.85
N LEU A 447 31.06 28.59 -10.80
CA LEU A 447 31.66 28.06 -9.57
C LEU A 447 33.19 27.95 -9.67
N VAL A 448 33.68 26.75 -9.88
CA VAL A 448 35.08 26.39 -10.04
C VAL A 448 35.20 25.42 -11.20
N ALA A 449 36.22 25.60 -12.05
CA ALA A 449 36.49 24.69 -13.15
C ALA A 449 36.62 23.24 -12.62
N PRO A 450 35.87 22.29 -13.15
CA PRO A 450 35.94 20.89 -12.69
C PRO A 450 37.33 20.30 -12.93
N GLU A 451 37.83 19.54 -11.96
CA GLU A 451 39.07 18.77 -12.13
C GLU A 451 38.72 17.42 -12.77
N GLN A 452 39.46 17.06 -13.82
CA GLN A 452 39.27 15.77 -14.48
C GLN A 452 40.09 14.70 -13.76
N LEU A 453 39.41 13.64 -13.34
CA LEU A 453 39.99 12.46 -12.72
C LEU A 453 39.76 11.23 -13.59
N GLU A 454 40.72 10.33 -13.63
CA GLU A 454 40.51 9.01 -14.26
C GLU A 454 40.05 8.00 -13.21
N VAL A 455 38.87 7.43 -13.45
CA VAL A 455 38.30 6.36 -12.62
C VAL A 455 38.03 5.16 -13.51
N ASN A 456 38.80 4.08 -13.32
CA ASN A 456 38.70 2.83 -14.11
C ASN A 456 38.69 3.03 -15.63
N GLY A 457 39.50 4.01 -16.14
CA GLY A 457 39.60 4.31 -17.57
C GLY A 457 38.52 5.26 -18.10
N ALA A 458 37.61 5.73 -17.27
CA ALA A 458 36.65 6.76 -17.62
C ALA A 458 37.02 8.12 -17.01
N VAL A 459 36.65 9.19 -17.69
CA VAL A 459 36.85 10.56 -17.18
C VAL A 459 35.67 10.93 -16.28
N VAL A 460 35.98 11.29 -15.05
CA VAL A 460 35.05 11.80 -14.05
C VAL A 460 35.44 13.23 -13.72
N TYR A 461 34.48 14.12 -13.67
CA TYR A 461 34.66 15.54 -13.36
C TYR A 461 34.38 15.75 -11.86
N GLN A 462 35.33 16.26 -11.13
CA GLN A 462 35.23 16.63 -9.72
C GLN A 462 35.07 18.13 -9.57
N VAL A 463 34.01 18.55 -8.87
CA VAL A 463 33.74 19.95 -8.53
C VAL A 463 34.03 20.16 -7.05
N GLY A 464 34.88 21.10 -6.74
CA GLY A 464 35.27 21.40 -5.37
C GLY A 464 35.23 22.90 -5.07
N ASP A 465 35.03 23.23 -3.80
CA ASP A 465 35.18 24.58 -3.26
C ASP A 465 36.45 24.64 -2.43
N PRO A 466 37.25 25.74 -2.52
CA PRO A 466 38.50 25.88 -1.77
C PRO A 466 38.36 25.77 -0.24
N PHE A 467 37.16 26.01 0.29
CA PHE A 467 36.85 25.98 1.74
C PHE A 467 36.08 24.73 2.17
N LEU A 468 35.20 24.23 1.31
CA LEU A 468 34.35 23.08 1.61
C LEU A 468 34.92 21.76 1.10
N GLY A 469 35.97 21.81 0.28
CA GLY A 469 36.55 20.64 -0.37
C GLY A 469 35.68 20.14 -1.54
N GLU A 470 35.65 18.84 -1.76
CA GLU A 470 34.84 18.22 -2.82
C GLU A 470 33.34 18.40 -2.55
N MET A 471 32.63 19.01 -3.51
CA MET A 471 31.20 19.24 -3.45
C MET A 471 30.41 18.08 -4.09
N PHE A 472 30.76 17.73 -5.32
CA PHE A 472 30.21 16.63 -6.06
C PHE A 472 31.12 16.22 -7.23
N SER A 473 30.88 15.04 -7.75
CA SER A 473 31.54 14.52 -8.94
C SER A 473 30.50 13.91 -9.90
N TYR A 474 30.78 14.03 -11.21
CA TYR A 474 29.90 13.49 -12.24
C TYR A 474 30.69 12.94 -13.42
N GLY A 475 30.05 12.04 -14.19
CA GLY A 475 30.68 11.51 -15.39
C GLY A 475 29.91 10.31 -15.95
N VAL A 476 30.36 9.86 -17.11
CA VAL A 476 29.85 8.64 -17.74
C VAL A 476 30.86 7.52 -17.56
N VAL A 477 30.48 6.49 -16.84
CA VAL A 477 31.34 5.34 -16.57
C VAL A 477 30.64 4.09 -17.04
N GLU A 478 31.28 3.38 -17.98
CA GLU A 478 30.64 2.32 -18.77
C GLU A 478 29.38 2.86 -19.47
N ASN A 479 28.22 2.28 -19.21
CA ASN A 479 26.94 2.72 -19.76
C ASN A 479 26.08 3.40 -18.68
N ARG A 480 26.68 4.20 -17.79
CA ARG A 480 25.98 4.84 -16.67
C ARG A 480 26.42 6.28 -16.53
N PHE A 481 25.47 7.19 -16.52
CA PHE A 481 25.69 8.56 -16.09
C PHE A 481 25.54 8.62 -14.57
N LEU A 482 26.56 9.12 -13.90
CA LEU A 482 26.68 9.15 -12.44
C LEU A 482 26.83 10.59 -11.96
N VAL A 483 26.11 10.94 -10.91
CA VAL A 483 26.32 12.15 -10.12
C VAL A 483 26.44 11.73 -8.67
N ALA A 484 27.56 12.05 -8.02
CA ALA A 484 27.84 11.60 -6.66
C ALA A 484 28.39 12.75 -5.81
N THR A 485 28.20 12.68 -4.50
CA THR A 485 28.75 13.66 -3.54
C THR A 485 30.28 13.52 -3.37
N SER A 486 30.89 12.48 -3.96
CA SER A 486 32.34 12.36 -4.08
C SER A 486 32.76 11.41 -5.20
N ALA A 487 33.95 11.61 -5.76
CA ALA A 487 34.55 10.71 -6.75
C ALA A 487 34.87 9.32 -6.15
N SER A 488 35.10 9.23 -4.84
CA SER A 488 35.35 7.95 -4.18
C SER A 488 34.12 7.05 -4.29
N LEU A 489 32.91 7.58 -4.18
CA LEU A 489 31.65 6.82 -4.34
C LEU A 489 31.51 6.25 -5.76
N ILE A 490 31.92 7.00 -6.78
CA ILE A 490 31.93 6.49 -8.16
C ILE A 490 32.90 5.32 -8.30
N ARG A 491 34.03 5.32 -7.59
CA ARG A 491 34.97 4.17 -7.54
C ARG A 491 34.36 2.99 -6.78
N ASP A 492 33.67 3.24 -5.67
CA ASP A 492 33.07 2.21 -4.83
C ASP A 492 31.94 1.46 -5.58
N LEU A 493 31.18 2.18 -6.42
CA LEU A 493 30.17 1.57 -7.31
C LEU A 493 30.78 0.59 -8.34
N GLN A 494 32.08 0.68 -8.61
CA GLN A 494 32.80 -0.16 -9.57
C GLN A 494 33.72 -1.17 -8.90
N ALA A 495 33.80 -1.15 -7.57
CA ALA A 495 34.64 -2.07 -6.84
C ALA A 495 34.04 -3.50 -6.88
N ASP A 496 34.92 -4.49 -7.00
CA ASP A 496 34.51 -5.90 -6.84
C ASP A 496 34.07 -6.15 -5.40
N GLY A 497 32.77 -6.24 -5.18
CA GLY A 497 32.15 -6.48 -3.89
C GLY A 497 30.77 -7.11 -4.02
N PRO A 498 30.17 -7.59 -2.91
CA PRO A 498 28.80 -8.05 -2.93
C PRO A 498 27.87 -6.89 -3.29
N SER A 499 26.96 -7.14 -4.24
CA SER A 499 25.92 -6.16 -4.58
C SER A 499 24.81 -6.13 -3.54
N LEU A 500 23.96 -5.09 -3.57
CA LEU A 500 22.79 -4.97 -2.72
C LEU A 500 21.89 -6.19 -2.85
N ARG A 501 21.63 -6.66 -4.07
CA ARG A 501 20.81 -7.82 -4.36
C ARG A 501 21.22 -9.11 -3.61
N VAL A 502 22.49 -9.28 -3.31
CA VAL A 502 23.02 -10.45 -2.60
C VAL A 502 23.36 -10.20 -1.12
N SER A 503 23.12 -8.97 -0.62
CA SER A 503 23.31 -8.70 0.81
C SER A 503 22.26 -9.42 1.65
N GLU A 504 22.66 -9.96 2.81
CA GLU A 504 21.77 -10.74 3.67
C GLU A 504 20.57 -9.93 4.18
N THR A 505 20.82 -8.68 4.56
CA THR A 505 19.79 -7.76 5.07
C THR A 505 18.75 -7.46 3.99
N TYR A 506 19.18 -7.18 2.77
CA TYR A 506 18.28 -6.93 1.65
C TYR A 506 17.48 -8.17 1.26
N GLN A 507 18.11 -9.33 1.19
CA GLN A 507 17.42 -10.59 0.87
C GLN A 507 16.39 -10.99 1.93
N ALA A 508 16.71 -10.77 3.22
CA ALA A 508 15.79 -11.05 4.31
C ALA A 508 14.49 -10.24 4.18
N VAL A 509 14.60 -8.96 3.83
CA VAL A 509 13.46 -8.07 3.59
C VAL A 509 12.54 -8.59 2.50
N TRP A 510 13.09 -9.00 1.35
CA TRP A 510 12.27 -9.44 0.19
C TRP A 510 11.64 -10.81 0.38
N GLY A 511 12.05 -11.58 1.40
CA GLY A 511 11.42 -12.85 1.77
C GLY A 511 9.97 -12.70 2.27
N ASP A 512 9.59 -11.52 2.79
CA ASP A 512 8.25 -11.22 3.30
C ASP A 512 7.32 -10.61 2.23
N PHE A 513 7.84 -10.31 1.04
CA PHE A 513 7.04 -9.77 -0.06
C PHE A 513 6.37 -10.88 -0.88
N PRO A 514 5.21 -10.59 -1.49
CA PRO A 514 4.59 -11.50 -2.45
C PRO A 514 5.52 -11.85 -3.61
N ASN A 515 5.44 -13.09 -4.11
CA ASN A 515 6.23 -13.53 -5.26
C ASN A 515 5.98 -12.64 -6.49
N GLY A 516 7.04 -12.29 -7.21
CA GLY A 516 6.98 -11.43 -8.39
C GLY A 516 6.92 -9.94 -8.09
N THR A 517 7.15 -9.54 -6.84
CA THR A 517 7.31 -8.13 -6.47
C THR A 517 8.67 -7.63 -6.95
N THR A 518 8.67 -6.53 -7.67
CA THR A 518 9.88 -5.81 -8.11
C THR A 518 10.24 -4.75 -7.08
N PRO A 519 11.44 -4.80 -6.48
CA PRO A 519 11.93 -3.79 -5.55
C PRO A 519 11.94 -2.39 -6.19
N SER A 520 11.36 -1.40 -5.53
CA SER A 520 11.43 0.01 -5.96
C SER A 520 12.06 0.92 -4.92
N PHE A 521 12.00 0.53 -3.64
CA PHE A 521 12.57 1.27 -2.54
C PHE A 521 13.05 0.34 -1.44
N TYR A 522 14.18 0.67 -0.84
CA TYR A 522 14.75 0.03 0.33
C TYR A 522 15.45 1.06 1.20
N PHE A 523 15.25 0.99 2.50
CA PHE A 523 15.89 1.83 3.48
C PHE A 523 16.31 1.01 4.69
N ASP A 524 17.61 0.91 4.93
CA ASP A 524 18.20 0.33 6.15
C ASP A 524 18.29 1.40 7.23
N VAL A 525 17.25 1.54 8.04
CA VAL A 525 17.15 2.53 9.12
C VAL A 525 18.23 2.30 10.17
N ALA A 526 18.42 1.05 10.58
CA ALA A 526 19.41 0.67 11.58
C ALA A 526 20.84 0.95 11.09
N GLY A 527 21.13 0.63 9.83
CA GLY A 527 22.41 0.93 9.19
C GLY A 527 22.67 2.43 9.07
N LEU A 528 21.63 3.23 8.73
CA LEU A 528 21.73 4.69 8.68
C LEU A 528 22.06 5.28 10.05
N ILE A 529 21.33 4.91 11.10
CA ILE A 529 21.60 5.33 12.49
C ILE A 529 23.03 5.00 12.88
N GLY A 530 23.49 3.78 12.58
CA GLY A 530 24.87 3.36 12.82
C GLY A 530 25.91 4.24 12.12
N SER A 531 25.69 4.53 10.85
CA SER A 531 26.61 5.35 10.02
C SER A 531 26.68 6.80 10.50
N ILE A 532 25.54 7.40 10.87
CA ILE A 532 25.48 8.75 11.43
C ILE A 532 26.22 8.79 12.77
N ARG A 533 25.97 7.82 13.65
CA ARG A 533 26.60 7.71 14.97
C ARG A 533 28.12 7.57 14.88
N GLU A 534 28.67 6.87 13.89
CA GLU A 534 30.11 6.74 13.69
C GLU A 534 30.77 8.07 13.37
N GLY A 535 30.11 8.97 12.66
CA GLY A 535 30.64 10.30 12.30
C GLY A 535 30.59 11.33 13.42
N MET A 536 29.78 11.11 14.48
CA MET A 536 29.54 12.09 15.54
C MET A 536 30.63 12.13 16.60
N SER A 537 30.82 13.31 17.21
CA SER A 537 31.62 13.48 18.43
C SER A 537 30.96 12.74 19.62
N SER A 538 31.73 12.43 20.69
CA SER A 538 31.19 11.72 21.86
C SER A 538 30.10 12.49 22.60
N GLY A 539 30.09 13.83 22.52
CA GLY A 539 29.06 14.68 23.15
C GLY A 539 27.76 14.65 22.37
N ASP A 540 27.84 14.89 21.05
CA ASP A 540 26.66 14.92 20.17
C ASP A 540 26.02 13.55 20.05
N ARG A 541 26.79 12.47 20.19
CA ARG A 541 26.31 11.08 20.15
C ARG A 541 25.32 10.78 21.28
N ALA A 542 25.55 11.31 22.49
CA ALA A 542 24.65 11.08 23.61
C ALA A 542 23.28 11.75 23.40
N ASP A 543 23.27 12.97 22.84
CA ASP A 543 22.03 13.67 22.52
C ASP A 543 21.30 13.04 21.33
N PHE A 544 22.04 12.56 20.34
CA PHE A 544 21.48 11.81 19.21
C PHE A 544 20.83 10.48 19.67
N ASP A 545 21.52 9.74 20.53
CA ASP A 545 21.02 8.47 21.06
C ASP A 545 19.76 8.66 21.92
N ALA A 546 19.71 9.73 22.71
CA ALA A 546 18.56 10.02 23.56
C ALA A 546 17.31 10.50 22.80
N ASN A 547 17.51 11.26 21.71
CA ASN A 547 16.38 11.90 21.02
C ASN A 547 15.98 11.17 19.72
N LEU A 548 16.92 11.00 18.79
CA LEU A 548 16.56 10.48 17.46
C LEU A 548 16.73 8.96 17.36
N ALA A 549 17.86 8.43 17.82
CA ALA A 549 18.12 6.99 17.72
C ALA A 549 17.17 6.18 18.61
N GLY A 550 16.76 6.74 19.77
CA GLY A 550 15.74 6.14 20.63
C GLY A 550 14.41 6.01 19.90
N ALA A 551 13.88 7.10 19.37
CA ALA A 551 12.60 7.14 18.65
C ALA A 551 12.58 6.27 17.37
N LEU A 552 13.73 6.16 16.67
CA LEU A 552 13.87 5.33 15.47
C LEU A 552 14.28 3.88 15.79
N GLY A 553 14.62 3.59 17.05
CA GLY A 553 15.12 2.29 17.47
C GLY A 553 14.29 1.07 17.09
N PRO A 554 12.95 1.13 17.13
CA PRO A 554 12.08 0.04 16.67
C PRO A 554 12.20 -0.27 15.19
N PHE A 555 12.52 0.70 14.36
CA PHE A 555 12.55 0.54 12.90
C PHE A 555 13.86 -0.10 12.45
N ARG A 556 13.76 -1.20 11.73
CA ARG A 556 14.91 -1.90 11.12
C ARG A 556 15.12 -1.48 9.69
N GLN A 557 14.14 -1.78 8.86
CA GLN A 557 14.14 -1.45 7.44
C GLN A 557 12.76 -0.96 7.02
N ILE A 558 12.72 -0.25 5.91
CA ILE A 558 11.51 0.09 5.18
C ILE A 558 11.73 -0.34 3.73
N ALA A 559 10.80 -1.09 3.19
CA ALA A 559 10.90 -1.52 1.81
C ALA A 559 9.57 -1.40 1.09
N MET A 560 9.63 -1.07 -0.19
CA MET A 560 8.47 -0.98 -1.06
C MET A 560 8.77 -1.66 -2.39
N GLY A 561 7.79 -2.39 -2.88
CA GLY A 561 7.88 -3.02 -4.18
C GLY A 561 6.53 -3.05 -4.88
N THR A 562 6.59 -3.20 -6.19
CA THR A 562 5.40 -3.22 -7.06
C THR A 562 5.33 -4.53 -7.84
N ARG A 563 4.13 -4.95 -8.17
CA ARG A 563 3.84 -6.03 -9.11
C ARG A 563 2.62 -5.69 -9.94
N SER A 564 2.57 -6.15 -11.16
CA SER A 564 1.41 -5.99 -12.04
C SER A 564 1.05 -7.36 -12.60
N PRO A 565 0.09 -8.08 -11.97
CA PRO A 565 -0.35 -9.40 -12.44
C PRO A 565 -0.99 -9.36 -13.82
N SER A 566 -1.56 -8.22 -14.21
CA SER A 566 -2.09 -7.92 -15.54
C SER A 566 -1.90 -6.43 -15.85
N PRO A 567 -2.02 -6.00 -17.12
CA PRO A 567 -1.96 -4.58 -17.50
C PRO A 567 -3.01 -3.70 -16.79
N GLU A 568 -4.12 -4.31 -16.37
CA GLU A 568 -5.26 -3.64 -15.73
C GLU A 568 -5.08 -3.48 -14.22
N LEU A 569 -4.08 -4.17 -13.61
CA LEU A 569 -3.97 -4.26 -12.16
C LEU A 569 -2.55 -3.97 -11.70
N GLN A 570 -2.41 -2.94 -10.90
CA GLN A 570 -1.17 -2.60 -10.20
C GLN A 570 -1.32 -2.85 -8.71
N LEU A 571 -0.34 -3.52 -8.13
CA LEU A 571 -0.24 -3.81 -6.71
C LEU A 571 1.06 -3.21 -6.17
N THR A 572 0.98 -2.52 -5.04
CA THR A 572 2.16 -2.02 -4.32
C THR A 572 2.10 -2.52 -2.89
N THR A 573 3.20 -3.03 -2.40
CA THR A 573 3.37 -3.43 -0.99
C THR A 573 4.50 -2.62 -0.38
N LEU A 574 4.23 -2.00 0.76
CA LEU A 574 5.23 -1.36 1.63
C LEU A 574 5.25 -2.13 2.95
N ILE A 575 6.44 -2.47 3.42
CA ILE A 575 6.64 -3.08 4.74
C ILE A 575 7.61 -2.23 5.54
N VAL A 576 7.17 -1.85 6.73
CA VAL A 576 7.99 -1.22 7.76
C VAL A 576 8.38 -2.32 8.74
N PHE A 577 9.62 -2.76 8.69
CA PHE A 577 10.16 -3.81 9.56
C PHE A 577 10.43 -3.25 10.95
N ILE A 578 9.81 -3.87 11.95
CA ILE A 578 9.88 -3.42 13.35
C ILE A 578 10.46 -4.53 14.20
N ASP A 579 11.50 -4.18 14.96
CA ASP A 579 12.11 -5.11 15.92
C ASP A 579 11.15 -5.34 17.10
N GLY A 580 10.76 -6.57 17.29
CA GLY A 580 9.85 -6.95 18.38
C GLY A 580 10.52 -7.16 19.73
N GLY A 581 11.71 -6.55 19.96
CA GLY A 581 12.47 -6.82 21.17
C GLY A 581 12.62 -8.34 21.40
N THR A 582 13.73 -8.92 21.04
CA THR A 582 14.02 -10.32 21.43
C THR A 582 14.14 -10.33 22.94
N ASP A 583 13.22 -11.03 23.62
CA ASP A 583 13.40 -11.45 25.01
C ASP A 583 14.72 -12.21 25.22
#